data_eb542b8656cf504528c796132f8dc3a8
#
_entry.id   eb542b8656cf504528c796132f8dc3a8
#
_cell.length_a   1.000
_cell.length_b   1.000
_cell.length_c   1.000
_cell.angle_alpha   90.00
_cell.angle_beta   90.00
_cell.angle_gamma   90.00
#
_symmetry.space_group_name_H-M   'P 1'
#
loop_
_entity.id
_entity.type
_entity.pdbx_description
1 polymer ?
#
loop_
_entity_poly.entity_id
_entity_poly.type
_entity_poly.pdbx_seq_one_letter_code
_entity_poly.pdbx_strand_id
1 'polypeptide(L)'
;MYKRLIDARNVVSSETMIIAEDVSGSGQKVFYVGSLDKLNGKYSTIKRPHWYECLLENRASRIFLDIESDTSVDLDNILNKLTIAIQQKFGQTPIIEILDSCSAKKQS
;
A
#
# COMPACT_ATOMS: atom_id res chain seq x y z
N MET A 1 17.98 3.15 9.42
CA MET A 1 17.65 1.96 8.60
C MET A 1 17.68 0.71 9.48
N TYR A 2 16.69 -0.14 9.34
CA TYR A 2 16.56 -1.38 10.12
C TYR A 2 16.50 -2.56 9.16
N LYS A 3 17.17 -3.64 9.48
CA LYS A 3 17.14 -4.86 8.66
C LYS A 3 15.96 -5.77 9.00
N ARG A 4 15.34 -5.59 10.15
CA ARG A 4 14.22 -6.40 10.62
C ARG A 4 13.03 -5.52 10.94
N LEU A 5 11.84 -5.99 10.55
CA LEU A 5 10.61 -5.27 10.82
C LEU A 5 10.37 -5.06 12.31
N ILE A 6 10.71 -6.06 13.14
CA ILE A 6 10.50 -5.95 14.58
C ILE A 6 11.30 -4.78 15.19
N ASP A 7 12.50 -4.53 14.69
CA ASP A 7 13.32 -3.43 15.18
C ASP A 7 12.71 -2.08 14.80
N ALA A 8 12.18 -1.97 13.58
CA ALA A 8 11.46 -0.77 13.15
C ALA A 8 10.17 -0.55 13.95
N ARG A 9 9.43 -1.62 14.25
CA ARG A 9 8.20 -1.55 15.05
C ARG A 9 8.46 -1.07 16.47
N ASN A 10 9.62 -1.36 17.02
CA ASN A 10 9.97 -0.95 18.38
C ASN A 10 10.25 0.55 18.51
N VAL A 11 10.55 1.23 17.41
CA VAL A 11 10.87 2.66 17.41
C VAL A 11 9.81 3.54 16.74
N VAL A 12 8.84 2.94 16.05
CA VAL A 12 7.78 3.71 15.40
C VAL A 12 6.88 4.38 16.45
N SER A 13 6.49 5.62 16.19
CA SER A 13 5.60 6.40 17.07
C SER A 13 4.30 6.74 16.34
N SER A 14 3.39 7.44 17.04
CA SER A 14 2.14 7.89 16.42
C SER A 14 2.34 8.90 15.29
N GLU A 15 3.49 9.57 15.25
CA GLU A 15 3.82 10.58 14.23
C GLU A 15 4.72 10.04 13.12
N THR A 16 5.12 8.78 13.21
CA THR A 16 6.02 8.17 12.23
C THR A 16 5.40 6.95 11.59
N MET A 17 5.93 6.54 10.47
CA MET A 17 5.50 5.38 9.73
C MET A 17 6.70 4.51 9.35
N ILE A 18 6.43 3.29 8.93
CA ILE A 18 7.44 2.35 8.48
C ILE A 18 7.30 2.15 6.97
N ILE A 19 8.41 2.30 6.27
CA ILE A 19 8.51 1.98 4.84
C ILE A 19 9.47 0.81 4.67
N ALA A 20 9.05 -0.18 3.90
CA ALA A 20 9.91 -1.28 3.48
C ALA A 20 10.48 -0.97 2.10
N GLU A 21 11.75 -1.25 1.91
CA GLU A 21 12.43 -1.11 0.63
C GLU A 21 12.97 -2.48 0.19
N ASP A 22 12.66 -2.86 -1.04
CA ASP A 22 13.27 -4.04 -1.68
C ASP A 22 14.67 -3.68 -2.15
N VAL A 23 15.65 -4.45 -1.67
CA VAL A 23 17.05 -4.21 -1.99
C VAL A 23 17.49 -5.19 -3.08
N SER A 24 17.93 -4.65 -4.23
CA SER A 24 18.58 -5.39 -5.32
C SER A 24 17.83 -6.59 -5.89
N GLY A 25 16.51 -6.64 -5.77
CA GLY A 25 15.71 -7.73 -6.33
C GLY A 25 15.95 -9.11 -5.71
N SER A 26 16.69 -9.17 -4.61
CA SER A 26 17.05 -10.43 -3.94
C SER A 26 15.99 -10.91 -2.94
N GLY A 27 14.89 -10.19 -2.80
CA GLY A 27 13.87 -10.47 -1.79
C GLY A 27 14.22 -9.95 -0.41
N GLN A 28 15.41 -9.41 -0.22
CA GLN A 28 15.79 -8.75 1.03
C GLN A 28 15.13 -7.40 1.14
N LYS A 29 14.72 -7.05 2.38
CA LYS A 29 14.10 -5.77 2.66
C LYS A 29 14.84 -5.05 3.76
N VAL A 30 14.87 -3.74 3.65
CA VAL A 30 15.27 -2.86 4.75
C VAL A 30 14.09 -1.97 5.11
N PHE A 31 14.08 -1.47 6.33
CA PHE A 31 12.96 -0.71 6.86
C PHE A 31 13.43 0.65 7.33
N TYR A 32 12.66 1.67 6.97
CA TYR A 32 12.89 3.04 7.40
C TYR A 32 11.73 3.50 8.26
N VAL A 33 12.03 4.21 9.33
CA VAL A 33 11.03 4.81 10.21
C VAL A 33 11.22 6.32 10.17
N GLY A 34 10.15 7.04 9.95
CA GLY A 34 10.21 8.49 9.94
C GLY A 34 8.85 9.12 9.71
N SER A 35 8.81 10.44 9.81
CA SER A 35 7.62 11.20 9.43
C SER A 35 7.44 11.17 7.91
N LEU A 36 6.22 11.47 7.47
CA LEU A 36 5.93 11.54 6.03
C LEU A 36 6.86 12.50 5.31
N ASP A 37 7.14 13.67 5.89
CA ASP A 37 8.02 14.67 5.28
C ASP A 37 9.46 14.17 5.12
N LYS A 38 10.00 13.52 6.15
CA LYS A 38 11.36 12.97 6.09
C LYS A 38 11.47 11.85 5.07
N LEU A 39 10.50 10.94 5.06
CA LEU A 39 10.50 9.81 4.14
C LEU A 39 10.29 10.29 2.70
N ASN A 40 9.43 11.27 2.49
CA ASN A 40 9.20 11.84 1.17
C ASN A 40 10.46 12.55 0.64
N GLY A 41 11.16 13.27 1.50
CA GLY A 41 12.44 13.87 1.15
C GLY A 41 13.49 12.85 0.72
N LYS A 42 13.58 11.74 1.45
CA LYS A 42 14.48 10.64 1.10
C LYS A 42 14.06 9.96 -0.20
N TYR A 43 12.77 9.70 -0.38
CA TYR A 43 12.23 9.07 -1.57
C TYR A 43 12.60 9.84 -2.84
N SER A 44 12.52 11.15 -2.81
CA SER A 44 12.82 12.00 -3.96
C SER A 44 14.29 11.97 -4.38
N THR A 45 15.19 11.49 -3.52
CA THR A 45 16.63 11.37 -3.82
C THR A 45 17.00 10.01 -4.42
N ILE A 46 16.08 9.04 -4.40
CA ILE A 46 16.33 7.67 -4.86
C ILE A 46 15.92 7.56 -6.33
N LYS A 47 16.81 7.03 -7.16
CA LYS A 47 16.61 6.97 -8.61
C LYS A 47 15.48 6.02 -9.03
N ARG A 48 15.36 4.86 -8.37
CA ARG A 48 14.32 3.85 -8.66
C ARG A 48 13.85 3.24 -7.35
N PRO A 49 13.01 3.96 -6.59
CA PRO A 49 12.58 3.46 -5.31
C PRO A 49 11.58 2.30 -5.46
N HIS A 50 11.79 1.24 -4.69
CA HIS A 50 10.86 0.14 -4.53
C HIS A 50 10.40 0.14 -3.08
N TRP A 51 9.52 1.07 -2.75
CA TRP A 51 9.07 1.32 -1.39
C TRP A 51 7.63 0.87 -1.19
N TYR A 52 7.38 0.29 -0.03
CA TYR A 52 6.05 -0.14 0.38
C TYR A 52 5.76 0.37 1.79
N GLU A 53 4.58 0.91 2.01
CA GLU A 53 4.15 1.26 3.34
C GLU A 53 3.82 0.00 4.13
N CYS A 54 4.35 -0.12 5.36
CA CYS A 54 4.00 -1.18 6.28
C CYS A 54 2.79 -0.74 7.11
N LEU A 55 1.66 -1.43 6.92
CA LEU A 55 0.45 -1.17 7.70
C LEU A 55 0.62 -1.75 9.10
N LEU A 56 0.32 -0.94 10.10
CA LEU A 56 0.48 -1.31 11.50
C LEU A 56 -0.87 -1.63 12.13
N GLU A 57 -0.88 -2.62 13.01
CA GLU A 57 -2.07 -2.95 13.77
C GLU A 57 -2.51 -1.77 14.65
N ASN A 58 -3.81 -1.66 14.88
CA ASN A 58 -4.43 -0.62 15.70
C ASN A 58 -4.16 0.81 15.22
N ARG A 59 -3.80 0.97 13.96
CA ARG A 59 -3.59 2.29 13.36
C ARG A 59 -4.58 2.49 12.22
N ALA A 60 -5.19 3.66 12.15
CA ALA A 60 -6.10 4.01 11.06
C ALA A 60 -5.35 3.97 9.72
N SER A 61 -5.97 3.37 8.72
CA SER A 61 -5.46 3.32 7.36
C SER A 61 -6.61 3.37 6.38
N ARG A 62 -6.29 3.63 5.10
CA ARG A 62 -7.27 3.47 4.04
C ARG A 62 -7.51 1.98 3.80
N ILE A 63 -8.75 1.64 3.46
CA ILE A 63 -9.07 0.28 3.02
C ILE A 63 -8.49 0.10 1.62
N PHE A 64 -7.79 -0.99 1.42
CA PHE A 64 -7.36 -1.37 0.07
C PHE A 64 -7.67 -2.83 -0.19
N LEU A 65 -7.88 -3.15 -1.46
CA LEU A 65 -8.18 -4.50 -1.91
C LEU A 65 -7.31 -4.80 -3.12
N ASP A 66 -6.73 -5.99 -3.11
CA ASP A 66 -5.98 -6.53 -4.24
C ASP A 66 -6.85 -7.56 -4.94
N ILE A 67 -7.24 -7.27 -6.17
CA ILE A 67 -8.12 -8.14 -6.95
C ILE A 67 -7.31 -8.70 -8.12
N GLU A 68 -7.17 -10.02 -8.14
CA GLU A 68 -6.47 -10.74 -9.21
C GLU A 68 -7.42 -11.69 -9.89
N SER A 69 -7.29 -11.80 -11.22
CA SER A 69 -8.07 -12.74 -12.00
C SER A 69 -7.32 -13.11 -13.27
N ASP A 70 -7.42 -14.38 -13.66
CA ASP A 70 -6.87 -14.89 -14.92
C ASP A 70 -7.76 -14.56 -16.10
N THR A 71 -8.98 -14.13 -15.87
CA THR A 71 -9.95 -13.77 -16.90
C THR A 71 -10.36 -12.31 -16.72
N SER A 72 -10.94 -11.73 -17.77
CA SER A 72 -11.48 -10.39 -17.65
C SER A 72 -12.65 -10.39 -16.66
N VAL A 73 -12.71 -9.33 -15.86
CA VAL A 73 -13.74 -9.15 -14.85
C VAL A 73 -14.59 -7.93 -15.17
N ASP A 74 -15.85 -7.96 -14.75
CA ASP A 74 -16.71 -6.79 -14.80
C ASP A 74 -16.40 -5.88 -13.63
N LEU A 75 -15.50 -4.94 -13.86
CA LEU A 75 -15.03 -4.02 -12.83
C LEU A 75 -16.15 -3.16 -12.26
N ASP A 76 -17.07 -2.68 -13.12
CA ASP A 76 -18.19 -1.87 -12.68
C ASP A 76 -19.10 -2.62 -11.71
N ASN A 77 -19.34 -3.90 -11.97
CA ASN A 77 -20.14 -4.75 -11.09
C ASN A 77 -19.43 -4.95 -9.74
N ILE A 78 -18.12 -5.20 -9.75
CA ILE A 78 -17.34 -5.35 -8.53
C ILE A 78 -17.36 -4.06 -7.72
N LEU A 79 -17.12 -2.91 -8.35
CA LEU A 79 -17.13 -1.61 -7.68
C LEU A 79 -18.48 -1.29 -7.08
N ASN A 80 -19.56 -1.63 -7.77
CA ASN A 80 -20.91 -1.40 -7.29
C ASN A 80 -21.18 -2.22 -6.02
N LYS A 81 -20.83 -3.50 -6.03
CA LYS A 81 -20.97 -4.38 -4.87
C LYS A 81 -20.13 -3.92 -3.69
N LEU A 82 -18.89 -3.49 -3.94
CA LEU A 82 -18.01 -2.97 -2.90
C LEU A 82 -18.57 -1.69 -2.28
N THR A 83 -19.05 -0.77 -3.11
CA THR A 83 -19.64 0.49 -2.63
C THR A 83 -20.82 0.21 -1.71
N ILE A 84 -21.71 -0.69 -2.10
CA ILE A 84 -22.87 -1.07 -1.30
C ILE A 84 -22.43 -1.69 0.02
N ALA A 85 -21.47 -2.63 -0.02
CA ALA A 85 -21.00 -3.32 1.19
C ALA A 85 -20.35 -2.34 2.17
N ILE A 86 -19.53 -1.41 1.68
CA ILE A 86 -18.85 -0.41 2.51
C ILE A 86 -19.88 0.55 3.12
N GLN A 87 -20.85 1.01 2.31
CA GLN A 87 -21.91 1.90 2.78
C GLN A 87 -22.74 1.24 3.87
N GLN A 88 -23.09 -0.04 3.72
CA GLN A 88 -23.85 -0.78 4.71
C GLN A 88 -23.07 -0.96 6.01
N LYS A 89 -21.78 -1.22 5.93
CA LYS A 89 -20.96 -1.49 7.12
C LYS A 89 -20.54 -0.21 7.85
N PHE A 90 -20.20 0.84 7.13
CA PHE A 90 -19.64 2.06 7.70
C PHE A 90 -20.57 3.26 7.63
N GLY A 91 -21.69 3.16 6.93
CA GLY A 91 -22.67 4.26 6.83
C GLY A 91 -22.22 5.40 5.95
N GLN A 92 -21.16 5.25 5.19
CA GLN A 92 -20.58 6.29 4.33
C GLN A 92 -20.34 5.76 2.93
N THR A 93 -20.53 6.63 1.93
CA THR A 93 -20.19 6.32 0.56
C THR A 93 -18.69 6.48 0.36
N PRO A 94 -17.98 5.43 -0.08
CA PRO A 94 -16.53 5.51 -0.25
C PRO A 94 -16.14 6.32 -1.48
N ILE A 95 -14.97 6.94 -1.41
CA ILE A 95 -14.26 7.42 -2.59
C ILE A 95 -13.29 6.32 -2.98
N ILE A 96 -13.39 5.82 -4.21
CA ILE A 96 -12.61 4.69 -4.67
C ILE A 96 -11.60 5.15 -5.71
N GLU A 97 -10.34 4.83 -5.46
CA GLU A 97 -9.26 5.00 -6.43
C GLU A 97 -8.85 3.63 -6.96
N ILE A 98 -8.66 3.54 -8.27
CA ILE A 98 -8.32 2.29 -8.94
C ILE A 98 -6.90 2.40 -9.48
N LEU A 99 -6.06 1.44 -9.07
CA LEU A 99 -4.73 1.27 -9.63
C LEU A 99 -4.76 0.00 -10.48
N ASP A 100 -4.73 0.18 -11.79
CA ASP A 100 -4.79 -0.92 -12.73
C ASP A 100 -3.38 -1.27 -13.19
N SER A 101 -2.92 -2.45 -12.85
CA SER A 101 -1.61 -2.95 -13.23
C SER A 101 -1.65 -3.83 -14.47
N CYS A 102 -2.82 -3.97 -15.12
CA CYS A 102 -2.94 -4.75 -16.33
C CYS A 102 -2.09 -4.15 -17.46
N SER A 103 -1.23 -4.97 -18.04
CA SER A 103 -0.47 -4.57 -19.23
C SER A 103 -1.34 -4.69 -20.49
N ALA A 104 -0.94 -4.01 -21.57
CA ALA A 104 -1.62 -4.13 -22.84
C ALA A 104 -1.70 -5.58 -23.34
N LYS A 105 -0.73 -6.42 -22.99
CA LYS A 105 -0.73 -7.85 -23.33
C LYS A 105 -1.83 -8.62 -22.60
N LYS A 106 -2.18 -8.23 -21.39
CA LYS A 106 -3.25 -8.86 -20.63
C LYS A 106 -4.63 -8.40 -21.06
N GLN A 107 -4.71 -7.25 -21.69
CA GLN A 107 -5.97 -6.67 -22.14
C GLN A 107 -6.38 -7.12 -23.54
N SER A 108 -5.43 -7.62 -24.29
CA SER A 108 -5.69 -8.09 -25.66
C SER A 108 -6.28 -9.49 -25.73
#